data_fec76c14a5922431ff883a63eac8cdb4
#
_entry.id   fec76c14a5922431ff883a63eac8cdb4
#
_cell.length_a   1.000
_cell.length_b   1.000
_cell.length_c   1.000
_cell.angle_alpha   90.00
_cell.angle_beta   90.00
_cell.angle_gamma   90.00
#
_symmetry.space_group_name_H-M   'P 1'
#
loop_
_entity.id
_entity.type
_entity.pdbx_description
1 polymer ?
#
loop_
_entity_poly.entity_id
_entity_poly.type
_entity_poly.pdbx_seq_one_letter_code
_entity_poly.pdbx_strand_id
1 'polypeptide(L)'
;MAQREVGLAIGEPPATKGYTPSVFAKLPKLMERSGTSADGSITAFYTVLVDGDDFNEPIADAVRGILDGHIVLSRDLAHKNHYPAIDTLNSVSRLMSQIAPNEHKEAASLARDLLATYKDSEDLINIGAYVKGSNKKIDMAINYNDALNKFLCQGIDEKSSFEDTEDALISMFKFS
;
A
#
# COMPACT_ATOMS: atom_id res chain seq x y z
N MET A 1 2.28 -19.63 11.90
CA MET A 1 2.55 -20.14 13.28
C MET A 1 2.60 -21.68 13.32
N ALA A 2 1.54 -22.43 12.96
CA ALA A 2 1.54 -23.92 13.07
C ALA A 2 2.75 -24.60 12.42
N GLN A 3 3.17 -24.20 11.21
CA GLN A 3 4.35 -24.78 10.56
C GLN A 3 5.65 -24.52 11.33
N ARG A 4 5.77 -23.37 12.00
CA ARG A 4 6.92 -23.07 12.86
C ARG A 4 7.00 -24.07 14.02
N GLU A 5 5.89 -24.31 14.70
CA GLU A 5 5.83 -25.27 15.80
C GLU A 5 6.16 -26.69 15.34
N VAL A 6 5.64 -27.11 14.18
CA VAL A 6 5.97 -28.42 13.60
C VAL A 6 7.47 -28.52 13.27
N GLY A 7 8.03 -27.50 12.62
CA GLY A 7 9.46 -27.46 12.28
C GLY A 7 10.35 -27.58 13.52
N LEU A 8 10.06 -26.77 14.56
CA LEU A 8 10.79 -26.83 15.82
C LEU A 8 10.67 -28.20 16.51
N ALA A 9 9.46 -28.79 16.51
CA ALA A 9 9.23 -30.10 17.13
C ALA A 9 9.98 -31.24 16.48
N ILE A 10 10.25 -31.16 15.16
CA ILE A 10 11.06 -32.17 14.45
C ILE A 10 12.54 -31.83 14.41
N GLY A 11 12.99 -30.79 15.12
CA GLY A 11 14.39 -30.42 15.27
C GLY A 11 14.97 -29.57 14.15
N GLU A 12 14.14 -28.90 13.32
CA GLU A 12 14.66 -27.90 12.37
C GLU A 12 15.34 -26.75 13.14
N PRO A 13 16.53 -26.32 12.75
CA PRO A 13 17.17 -25.18 13.37
C PRO A 13 16.37 -23.91 13.08
N PRO A 14 16.10 -23.07 14.10
CA PRO A 14 15.47 -21.79 13.87
C PRO A 14 16.40 -20.88 13.05
N ALA A 15 15.85 -20.27 11.99
CA ALA A 15 16.53 -19.26 11.20
C ALA A 15 16.29 -17.87 11.80
N THR A 16 15.55 -17.01 11.12
CA THR A 16 15.31 -15.62 11.54
C THR A 16 14.07 -15.51 12.42
N LYS A 17 14.16 -14.80 13.56
CA LYS A 17 13.04 -14.59 14.53
C LYS A 17 12.34 -15.89 14.95
N GLY A 18 13.09 -17.01 15.01
CA GLY A 18 12.57 -18.32 15.42
C GLY A 18 11.72 -19.04 14.37
N TYR A 19 11.63 -18.55 13.15
CA TYR A 19 11.02 -19.27 12.04
C TYR A 19 11.98 -20.33 11.48
N THR A 20 11.43 -21.49 11.12
CA THR A 20 12.20 -22.59 10.53
C THR A 20 12.24 -22.51 9.00
N PRO A 21 13.25 -23.10 8.33
CA PRO A 21 13.34 -23.09 6.86
C PRO A 21 12.09 -23.65 6.17
N SER A 22 11.42 -24.63 6.76
CA SER A 22 10.19 -25.21 6.23
C SER A 22 9.03 -24.21 6.14
N VAL A 23 8.98 -23.18 7.00
CA VAL A 23 7.98 -22.10 6.92
C VAL A 23 8.15 -21.35 5.62
N PHE A 24 9.38 -20.90 5.31
CA PHE A 24 9.67 -20.13 4.09
C PHE A 24 9.45 -20.97 2.83
N ALA A 25 9.77 -22.26 2.85
CA ALA A 25 9.51 -23.17 1.74
C ALA A 25 8.01 -23.42 1.47
N LYS A 26 7.17 -23.23 2.50
CA LYS A 26 5.71 -23.41 2.39
C LYS A 26 4.96 -22.18 1.93
N LEU A 27 5.51 -20.97 2.17
CA LEU A 27 4.86 -19.71 1.82
C LEU A 27 4.55 -19.61 0.31
N PRO A 28 5.50 -19.80 -0.61
CA PRO A 28 5.22 -19.74 -2.04
C PRO A 28 4.11 -20.72 -2.45
N LYS A 29 4.20 -21.98 -1.98
CA LYS A 29 3.21 -23.02 -2.28
C LYS A 29 1.80 -22.68 -1.79
N LEU A 30 1.69 -21.92 -0.69
CA LEU A 30 0.40 -21.44 -0.20
C LEU A 30 -0.14 -20.30 -1.05
N MET A 31 0.71 -19.33 -1.40
CA MET A 31 0.33 -18.13 -2.15
C MET A 31 -0.01 -18.45 -3.61
N GLU A 32 0.72 -19.37 -4.24
CA GLU A 32 0.51 -19.82 -5.62
C GLU A 32 -0.74 -20.70 -5.83
N ARG A 33 -1.49 -21.02 -4.76
CA ARG A 33 -2.77 -21.73 -4.88
C ARG A 33 -3.89 -20.87 -5.46
N SER A 34 -3.77 -19.58 -5.39
CA SER A 34 -4.61 -18.60 -6.10
C SER A 34 -3.94 -18.18 -7.39
N GLY A 35 -4.73 -17.68 -8.32
CA GLY A 35 -4.24 -17.24 -9.62
C GLY A 35 -5.16 -17.66 -10.77
N THR A 36 -4.65 -17.59 -11.98
CA THR A 36 -5.39 -17.89 -13.22
C THR A 36 -5.01 -19.26 -13.75
N SER A 37 -6.01 -20.04 -14.17
CA SER A 37 -5.85 -21.33 -14.84
C SER A 37 -6.63 -21.34 -16.17
N ALA A 38 -6.60 -22.47 -16.90
CA ALA A 38 -7.40 -22.64 -18.11
C ALA A 38 -8.92 -22.60 -17.84
N ASP A 39 -9.35 -23.00 -16.65
CA ASP A 39 -10.75 -23.13 -16.30
C ASP A 39 -11.32 -21.90 -15.55
N GLY A 40 -10.47 -20.93 -15.16
CA GLY A 40 -10.90 -19.75 -14.44
C GLY A 40 -9.82 -19.11 -13.58
N SER A 41 -10.21 -18.20 -12.69
CA SER A 41 -9.29 -17.48 -11.83
C SER A 41 -9.77 -17.44 -10.38
N ILE A 42 -8.81 -17.40 -9.45
CA ILE A 42 -9.06 -17.20 -8.01
C ILE A 42 -8.25 -15.98 -7.58
N THR A 43 -8.96 -14.92 -7.19
CA THR A 43 -8.35 -13.76 -6.54
C THR A 43 -8.29 -14.00 -5.04
N ALA A 44 -7.13 -13.83 -4.43
CA ALA A 44 -6.94 -14.01 -3.00
C ALA A 44 -6.40 -12.75 -2.31
N PHE A 45 -6.94 -12.47 -1.13
CA PHE A 45 -6.42 -11.45 -0.21
C PHE A 45 -5.84 -12.16 1.02
N TYR A 46 -4.55 -11.99 1.24
CA TYR A 46 -3.85 -12.54 2.39
C TYR A 46 -3.55 -11.44 3.39
N THR A 47 -3.95 -11.64 4.64
CA THR A 47 -3.60 -10.72 5.72
C THR A 47 -2.35 -11.23 6.45
N VAL A 48 -1.33 -10.39 6.52
CA VAL A 48 -0.10 -10.65 7.27
C VAL A 48 -0.01 -9.67 8.43
N LEU A 49 0.01 -10.19 9.65
CA LEU A 49 0.20 -9.39 10.86
C LEU A 49 1.70 -9.23 11.10
N VAL A 50 2.12 -8.00 11.40
CA VAL A 50 3.49 -7.66 11.76
C VAL A 50 3.54 -7.15 13.20
N ASP A 51 4.60 -7.50 13.93
CA ASP A 51 4.81 -7.03 15.29
C ASP A 51 5.42 -5.62 15.29
N GLY A 52 4.83 -4.70 16.03
CA GLY A 52 5.38 -3.36 16.24
C GLY A 52 5.58 -2.54 14.96
N ASP A 53 4.73 -2.76 13.95
CA ASP A 53 4.81 -2.11 12.63
C ASP A 53 6.14 -2.40 11.89
N ASP A 54 6.82 -3.51 12.22
CA ASP A 54 8.07 -3.94 11.58
C ASP A 54 7.79 -4.61 10.23
N PHE A 55 7.70 -3.80 9.17
CA PHE A 55 7.53 -4.30 7.79
C PHE A 55 8.72 -5.11 7.26
N ASN A 56 9.85 -5.12 7.97
CA ASN A 56 11.02 -5.93 7.64
C ASN A 56 11.00 -7.29 8.36
N GLU A 57 9.88 -7.61 9.00
CA GLU A 57 9.71 -8.95 9.56
C GLU A 57 9.86 -10.01 8.45
N PRO A 58 10.62 -11.11 8.69
CA PRO A 58 10.99 -12.07 7.65
C PRO A 58 9.81 -12.67 6.88
N ILE A 59 8.67 -12.89 7.54
CA ILE A 59 7.46 -13.40 6.88
C ILE A 59 6.83 -12.34 5.99
N ALA A 60 6.70 -11.11 6.47
CA ALA A 60 6.14 -10.01 5.69
C ALA A 60 7.01 -9.73 4.45
N ASP A 61 8.32 -9.73 4.61
CA ASP A 61 9.26 -9.52 3.51
C ASP A 61 9.20 -10.65 2.47
N ALA A 62 9.21 -11.91 2.91
CA ALA A 62 9.07 -13.06 2.03
C ALA A 62 7.76 -13.04 1.24
N VAL A 63 6.63 -12.71 1.90
CA VAL A 63 5.31 -12.62 1.25
C VAL A 63 5.26 -11.49 0.23
N ARG A 64 5.81 -10.31 0.55
CA ARG A 64 5.91 -9.19 -0.41
C ARG A 64 6.71 -9.56 -1.66
N GLY A 65 7.71 -10.42 -1.52
CA GLY A 65 8.50 -10.92 -2.66
C GLY A 65 7.72 -11.83 -3.61
N ILE A 66 6.69 -12.54 -3.10
CA ILE A 66 5.91 -13.54 -3.87
C ILE A 66 4.68 -12.91 -4.54
N LEU A 67 3.99 -12.00 -3.86
CA LEU A 67 2.69 -11.45 -4.30
C LEU A 67 2.84 -10.32 -5.34
N ASP A 68 1.82 -10.14 -6.17
CA ASP A 68 1.75 -9.10 -7.21
C ASP A 68 1.49 -7.69 -6.69
N GLY A 69 1.27 -7.55 -5.39
CA GLY A 69 1.10 -6.27 -4.71
C GLY A 69 0.85 -6.45 -3.23
N HIS A 70 0.92 -5.35 -2.51
CA HIS A 70 0.59 -5.32 -1.09
C HIS A 70 -0.03 -3.99 -0.70
N ILE A 71 -0.94 -4.05 0.25
CA ILE A 71 -1.63 -2.90 0.84
C ILE A 71 -1.12 -2.77 2.28
N VAL A 72 -0.54 -1.62 2.60
CA VAL A 72 -0.01 -1.31 3.93
C VAL A 72 -1.07 -0.55 4.72
N LEU A 73 -1.39 -1.04 5.91
CA LEU A 73 -2.24 -0.33 6.88
C LEU A 73 -1.36 0.40 7.89
N SER A 74 -1.66 1.66 8.16
CA SER A 74 -0.89 2.53 9.06
C SER A 74 -1.70 2.90 10.30
N ARG A 75 -1.11 2.72 11.48
CA ARG A 75 -1.69 3.20 12.75
C ARG A 75 -1.72 4.72 12.81
N ASP A 76 -0.71 5.39 12.25
CA ASP A 76 -0.64 6.85 12.25
C ASP A 76 -1.79 7.47 11.48
N LEU A 77 -2.19 6.87 10.33
CA LEU A 77 -3.38 7.29 9.60
C LEU A 77 -4.66 7.05 10.40
N ALA A 78 -4.77 5.88 11.06
CA ALA A 78 -5.90 5.59 11.93
C ALA A 78 -6.01 6.58 13.10
N HIS A 79 -4.88 6.94 13.73
CA HIS A 79 -4.84 7.96 14.80
C HIS A 79 -5.26 9.35 14.31
N LYS A 80 -4.99 9.67 13.02
CA LYS A 80 -5.44 10.91 12.37
C LYS A 80 -6.89 10.83 11.88
N ASN A 81 -7.63 9.78 12.21
CA ASN A 81 -9.00 9.50 11.74
C ASN A 81 -9.12 9.41 10.20
N HIS A 82 -8.04 8.99 9.54
CA HIS A 82 -8.01 8.73 8.10
C HIS A 82 -8.40 7.27 7.84
N TYR A 83 -9.60 7.04 7.34
CA TYR A 83 -10.13 5.71 7.05
C TYR A 83 -10.62 5.59 5.61
N PRO A 84 -10.32 4.44 4.91
CA PRO A 84 -9.49 3.34 5.38
C PRO A 84 -8.04 3.78 5.65
N ALA A 85 -7.40 3.19 6.67
CA ALA A 85 -6.06 3.59 7.11
C ALA A 85 -4.96 3.00 6.18
N ILE A 86 -5.12 3.19 4.86
CA ILE A 86 -4.24 2.66 3.81
C ILE A 86 -3.12 3.66 3.54
N ASP A 87 -1.87 3.26 3.77
CA ASP A 87 -0.70 4.03 3.37
C ASP A 87 -0.42 3.81 1.88
N THR A 88 -0.89 4.73 1.05
CA THR A 88 -0.74 4.67 -0.40
C THR A 88 0.70 4.80 -0.88
N LEU A 89 1.57 5.48 -0.13
CA LEU A 89 2.98 5.65 -0.47
C LEU A 89 3.77 4.36 -0.28
N ASN A 90 3.43 3.59 0.77
CA ASN A 90 4.08 2.32 1.07
C ASN A 90 3.37 1.10 0.45
N SER A 91 2.20 1.29 -0.16
CA SER A 91 1.47 0.25 -0.89
C SER A 91 1.92 0.16 -2.34
N VAL A 92 1.92 -1.05 -2.90
CA VAL A 92 2.41 -1.31 -4.26
C VAL A 92 1.47 -2.24 -5.02
N SER A 93 1.20 -1.90 -6.29
CA SER A 93 0.65 -2.82 -7.30
C SER A 93 1.67 -3.01 -8.41
N ARG A 94 2.13 -4.24 -8.63
CA ARG A 94 3.06 -4.57 -9.72
C ARG A 94 2.37 -4.66 -11.08
N LEU A 95 1.07 -4.92 -11.08
CA LEU A 95 0.28 -5.11 -12.30
C LEU A 95 -0.26 -3.79 -12.87
N MET A 96 -0.39 -2.74 -12.06
CA MET A 96 -0.98 -1.47 -12.49
C MET A 96 -0.33 -0.90 -13.76
N SER A 97 0.99 -1.01 -13.89
CA SER A 97 1.73 -0.55 -15.07
C SER A 97 1.34 -1.27 -16.36
N GLN A 98 0.81 -2.50 -16.26
CA GLN A 98 0.44 -3.35 -17.41
C GLN A 98 -1.05 -3.25 -17.74
N ILE A 99 -1.92 -3.12 -16.74
CA ILE A 99 -3.37 -3.23 -16.91
C ILE A 99 -4.10 -1.89 -16.93
N ALA A 100 -3.58 -0.86 -16.27
CA ALA A 100 -4.26 0.44 -16.20
C ALA A 100 -4.08 1.27 -17.49
N PRO A 101 -5.09 2.05 -17.89
CA PRO A 101 -4.98 3.03 -18.99
C PRO A 101 -3.90 4.11 -18.65
N ASN A 102 -3.37 4.76 -19.68
CA ASN A 102 -2.30 5.74 -19.50
C ASN A 102 -2.76 6.94 -18.65
N GLU A 103 -3.97 7.45 -18.88
CA GLU A 103 -4.52 8.55 -18.10
C GLU A 103 -4.60 8.22 -16.61
N HIS A 104 -5.05 7.01 -16.28
CA HIS A 104 -5.09 6.53 -14.90
C HIS A 104 -3.68 6.45 -14.28
N LYS A 105 -2.71 5.90 -15.03
CA LYS A 105 -1.31 5.80 -14.57
C LYS A 105 -0.69 7.18 -14.30
N GLU A 106 -0.93 8.14 -15.20
CA GLU A 106 -0.42 9.51 -15.05
C GLU A 106 -1.05 10.21 -13.84
N ALA A 107 -2.36 10.12 -13.69
CA ALA A 107 -3.08 10.70 -12.55
C ALA A 107 -2.63 10.08 -11.21
N ALA A 108 -2.52 8.75 -11.15
CA ALA A 108 -2.05 8.05 -9.95
C ALA A 108 -0.58 8.37 -9.62
N SER A 109 0.28 8.49 -10.63
CA SER A 109 1.67 8.89 -10.45
C SER A 109 1.78 10.31 -9.88
N LEU A 110 1.01 11.25 -10.44
CA LEU A 110 0.98 12.62 -9.95
C LEU A 110 0.43 12.72 -8.52
N ALA A 111 -0.66 12.00 -8.22
CA ALA A 111 -1.22 11.94 -6.87
C ALA A 111 -0.19 11.46 -5.84
N ARG A 112 0.53 10.37 -6.15
CA ARG A 112 1.58 9.83 -5.28
C ARG A 112 2.75 10.80 -5.11
N ASP A 113 3.17 11.47 -6.19
CA ASP A 113 4.26 12.44 -6.15
C ASP A 113 3.91 13.67 -5.28
N LEU A 114 2.67 14.14 -5.37
CA LEU A 114 2.18 15.25 -4.53
C LEU A 114 2.04 14.84 -3.06
N LEU A 115 1.51 13.65 -2.78
CA LEU A 115 1.44 13.11 -1.42
C LEU A 115 2.83 12.96 -0.79
N ALA A 116 3.80 12.42 -1.54
CA ALA A 116 5.18 12.29 -1.09
C ALA A 116 5.80 13.66 -0.83
N THR A 117 5.64 14.60 -1.77
CA THR A 117 6.16 15.97 -1.64
C THR A 117 5.56 16.70 -0.42
N TYR A 118 4.26 16.53 -0.17
CA TYR A 118 3.62 17.11 1.01
C TYR A 118 4.19 16.50 2.29
N LYS A 119 4.29 15.16 2.36
CA LYS A 119 4.84 14.44 3.51
C LYS A 119 6.28 14.85 3.83
N ASP A 120 7.12 15.00 2.81
CA ASP A 120 8.52 15.44 2.98
C ASP A 120 8.64 16.89 3.45
N SER A 121 7.61 17.71 3.21
CA SER A 121 7.58 19.13 3.55
C SER A 121 6.67 19.45 4.75
N GLU A 122 5.97 18.44 5.31
CA GLU A 122 4.94 18.61 6.35
C GLU A 122 5.47 19.38 7.57
N ASP A 123 6.67 19.06 8.03
CA ASP A 123 7.28 19.73 9.17
C ASP A 123 7.53 21.23 8.90
N LEU A 124 8.07 21.56 7.72
CA LEU A 124 8.30 22.96 7.33
C LEU A 124 7.00 23.76 7.19
N ILE A 125 5.94 23.11 6.71
CA ILE A 125 4.63 23.72 6.56
C ILE A 125 4.00 23.96 7.94
N ASN A 126 4.04 22.96 8.83
CA ASN A 126 3.41 23.01 10.15
C ASN A 126 4.05 24.04 11.09
N ILE A 127 5.39 24.21 11.03
CA ILE A 127 6.08 25.24 11.82
C ILE A 127 6.04 26.63 11.17
N GLY A 128 5.39 26.77 10.00
CA GLY A 128 5.29 28.05 9.28
C GLY A 128 6.61 28.53 8.64
N ALA A 129 7.59 27.65 8.49
CA ALA A 129 8.87 28.00 7.87
C ALA A 129 8.83 27.98 6.33
N TYR A 130 7.82 27.36 5.74
CA TYR A 130 7.66 27.35 4.29
C TYR A 130 7.09 28.66 3.78
N VAL A 131 7.75 29.25 2.77
CA VAL A 131 7.28 30.48 2.10
C VAL A 131 6.61 30.10 0.78
N LYS A 132 5.32 30.41 0.64
CA LYS A 132 4.56 30.17 -0.60
C LYS A 132 5.25 30.85 -1.80
N GLY A 133 5.38 30.13 -2.90
CA GLY A 133 6.06 30.58 -4.12
C GLY A 133 7.53 30.24 -4.18
N SER A 134 8.16 29.77 -3.09
CA SER A 134 9.57 29.38 -3.08
C SER A 134 9.84 28.07 -3.84
N ASN A 135 8.85 27.17 -3.87
CA ASN A 135 8.92 25.90 -4.59
C ASN A 135 7.56 25.54 -5.19
N LYS A 136 7.46 25.56 -6.52
CA LYS A 136 6.22 25.27 -7.25
C LYS A 136 5.65 23.87 -6.94
N LYS A 137 6.51 22.87 -6.71
CA LYS A 137 6.07 21.50 -6.43
C LYS A 137 5.45 21.39 -5.04
N ILE A 138 6.02 22.06 -4.04
CA ILE A 138 5.47 22.12 -2.69
C ILE A 138 4.15 22.93 -2.69
N ASP A 139 4.10 24.05 -3.40
CA ASP A 139 2.85 24.82 -3.55
C ASP A 139 1.74 23.97 -4.15
N MET A 140 2.04 23.19 -5.19
CA MET A 140 1.10 22.27 -5.80
C MET A 140 0.66 21.18 -4.82
N ALA A 141 1.59 20.58 -4.09
CA ALA A 141 1.29 19.57 -3.08
C ALA A 141 0.36 20.11 -1.97
N ILE A 142 0.60 21.33 -1.50
CA ILE A 142 -0.26 22.01 -0.53
C ILE A 142 -1.67 22.23 -1.11
N ASN A 143 -1.77 22.70 -2.35
CA ASN A 143 -3.06 23.00 -2.99
C ASN A 143 -3.93 21.75 -3.20
N TYR A 144 -3.32 20.59 -3.47
CA TYR A 144 -4.05 19.34 -3.72
C TYR A 144 -4.23 18.47 -2.49
N ASN A 145 -3.54 18.77 -1.37
CA ASN A 145 -3.53 17.90 -0.19
C ASN A 145 -4.93 17.58 0.35
N ASP A 146 -5.79 18.58 0.49
CA ASP A 146 -7.15 18.38 1.03
C ASP A 146 -8.02 17.55 0.07
N ALA A 147 -7.90 17.79 -1.24
CA ALA A 147 -8.63 17.04 -2.26
C ALA A 147 -8.18 15.58 -2.30
N LEU A 148 -6.87 15.33 -2.23
CA LEU A 148 -6.29 14.00 -2.19
C LEU A 148 -6.69 13.24 -0.91
N ASN A 149 -6.62 13.88 0.26
CA ASN A 149 -7.05 13.26 1.50
C ASN A 149 -8.55 12.92 1.47
N LYS A 150 -9.38 13.82 0.96
CA LYS A 150 -10.81 13.54 0.78
C LYS A 150 -11.07 12.37 -0.17
N PHE A 151 -10.33 12.27 -1.25
CA PHE A 151 -10.42 11.15 -2.21
C PHE A 151 -10.00 9.81 -1.58
N LEU A 152 -8.99 9.82 -0.71
CA LEU A 152 -8.48 8.62 -0.04
C LEU A 152 -9.29 8.17 1.17
N CYS A 153 -10.15 9.05 1.70
CA CYS A 153 -11.04 8.72 2.82
C CYS A 153 -12.40 8.25 2.32
N GLN A 154 -12.96 7.25 2.99
CA GLN A 154 -14.26 6.69 2.67
C GLN A 154 -15.02 6.34 3.95
N GLY A 155 -16.31 6.66 4.02
CA GLY A 155 -17.18 6.25 5.11
C GLY A 155 -17.46 4.74 5.10
N ILE A 156 -17.83 4.17 6.26
CA ILE A 156 -18.07 2.72 6.41
C ILE A 156 -19.17 2.22 5.46
N ASP A 157 -20.21 3.01 5.27
CA ASP A 157 -21.36 2.66 4.43
C ASP A 157 -21.26 3.24 3.01
N GLU A 158 -20.20 3.99 2.73
CA GLU A 158 -19.96 4.60 1.42
C GLU A 158 -19.50 3.55 0.42
N LYS A 159 -20.13 3.56 -0.74
CA LYS A 159 -19.79 2.67 -1.86
C LYS A 159 -19.37 3.52 -3.05
N SER A 160 -18.27 3.14 -3.67
CA SER A 160 -17.81 3.74 -4.92
C SER A 160 -17.51 2.61 -5.90
N SER A 161 -17.90 2.77 -7.15
CA SER A 161 -17.49 1.85 -8.21
C SER A 161 -16.04 2.09 -8.58
N PHE A 162 -15.44 1.13 -9.29
CA PHE A 162 -14.06 1.30 -9.81
C PHE A 162 -14.03 2.45 -10.81
N GLU A 163 -15.02 2.51 -11.69
CA GLU A 163 -15.15 3.53 -12.74
C GLU A 163 -15.30 4.92 -12.14
N ASP A 164 -16.19 5.11 -11.15
CA ASP A 164 -16.36 6.38 -10.46
C ASP A 164 -15.08 6.85 -9.78
N THR A 165 -14.34 5.91 -9.19
CA THR A 165 -13.08 6.19 -8.50
C THR A 165 -11.98 6.58 -9.48
N GLU A 166 -11.87 5.87 -10.62
CA GLU A 166 -10.92 6.18 -11.69
C GLU A 166 -11.20 7.56 -12.28
N ASP A 167 -12.47 7.84 -12.62
CA ASP A 167 -12.90 9.13 -13.17
C ASP A 167 -12.67 10.29 -12.20
N ALA A 168 -12.92 10.09 -10.91
CA ALA A 168 -12.66 11.10 -9.88
C ALA A 168 -11.16 11.43 -9.78
N LEU A 169 -10.30 10.43 -9.81
CA LEU A 169 -8.84 10.61 -9.78
C LEU A 169 -8.35 11.37 -11.03
N ILE A 170 -8.75 10.93 -12.21
CA ILE A 170 -8.35 11.54 -13.48
C ILE A 170 -8.86 12.99 -13.57
N SER A 171 -10.12 13.23 -13.18
CA SER A 171 -10.74 14.57 -13.23
C SER A 171 -10.08 15.55 -12.29
N MET A 172 -9.51 15.10 -11.18
CA MET A 172 -8.79 15.96 -10.21
C MET A 172 -7.63 16.72 -10.88
N PHE A 173 -7.00 16.16 -11.92
CA PHE A 173 -5.82 16.73 -12.57
C PHE A 173 -6.06 17.25 -13.99
N LYS A 174 -7.28 17.09 -14.55
CA LYS A 174 -7.60 17.54 -15.92
C LYS A 174 -7.62 19.07 -16.12
N PHE A 175 -7.61 19.85 -15.03
CA PHE A 175 -7.68 21.31 -15.06
C PHE A 175 -6.38 22.01 -14.62
N SER A 176 -5.27 21.28 -14.60
CA SER A 176 -3.96 21.80 -14.14
C SER A 176 -3.07 22.19 -15.32
#